data_d7303fd6ab4761d7157f130a1f09c829
#
_entry.id   d7303fd6ab4761d7157f130a1f09c829
#
_cell.length_a   1.000
_cell.length_b   1.000
_cell.length_c   1.000
_cell.angle_alpha   90.00
_cell.angle_beta   90.00
_cell.angle_gamma   90.00
#
_symmetry.space_group_name_H-M   'P 1'
#
loop_
_entity.id
_entity.type
_entity.pdbx_description
1 polymer ?
#
loop_
_entity_poly.entity_id
_entity_poly.type
_entity_poly.pdbx_seq_one_letter_code
_entity_poly.pdbx_strand_id
1 'polypeptide(L)'
;MDATLLLEYGWVLLVLVGLEGLLAADNAVVLAVMVKHLPEKERKRALFYGLLGAFIFRFASLFLISFLVDIWQIQALGAAYLIFIAINHIYKNYAKKNAITQEGVKEKKGSGFWMTVFKVELADIAFAIDSMLAAVVLATNLTPTGWFKVGDIDGGQFIIMFLGGFIGVVIMRF
;
A
#
# COMPACT_ATOMS: atom_id res chain seq x y z
N MET A 1 -24.16 -9.81 -15.76
CA MET A 1 -22.72 -9.57 -16.04
C MET A 1 -22.33 -10.50 -17.15
N ASP A 2 -21.83 -9.97 -18.23
CA ASP A 2 -21.38 -10.77 -19.37
C ASP A 2 -20.09 -11.49 -19.04
N ALA A 3 -19.86 -12.68 -19.63
CA ALA A 3 -18.67 -13.48 -19.35
C ALA A 3 -17.35 -12.71 -19.62
N THR A 4 -17.37 -11.81 -20.58
CA THR A 4 -16.25 -10.92 -20.92
C THR A 4 -15.91 -9.97 -19.78
N LEU A 5 -16.91 -9.39 -19.14
CA LEU A 5 -16.75 -8.46 -18.02
C LEU A 5 -16.20 -9.17 -16.78
N LEU A 6 -16.66 -10.40 -16.52
CA LEU A 6 -16.12 -11.24 -15.43
C LEU A 6 -14.65 -11.59 -15.66
N LEU A 7 -14.26 -11.90 -16.88
CA LEU A 7 -12.87 -12.18 -17.24
C LEU A 7 -11.98 -10.93 -17.09
N GLU A 8 -12.46 -9.77 -17.53
CA GLU A 8 -11.77 -8.49 -17.41
C GLU A 8 -11.50 -8.13 -15.94
N TYR A 9 -12.54 -8.20 -15.10
CA TYR A 9 -12.43 -7.94 -13.67
C TYR A 9 -11.56 -8.97 -12.95
N GLY A 10 -11.71 -10.26 -13.31
CA GLY A 10 -10.88 -11.34 -12.74
C GLY A 10 -9.41 -11.17 -13.07
N TRP A 11 -9.09 -10.78 -14.31
CA TRP A 11 -7.71 -10.51 -14.72
C TRP A 11 -7.11 -9.33 -13.96
N VAL A 12 -7.83 -8.20 -13.86
CA VAL A 12 -7.36 -7.02 -13.15
C VAL A 12 -7.21 -7.30 -11.65
N LEU A 13 -8.13 -8.08 -11.04
CA LEU A 13 -7.97 -8.51 -9.66
C LEU A 13 -6.66 -9.30 -9.46
N LEU A 14 -6.36 -10.22 -10.35
CA LEU A 14 -5.15 -11.03 -10.29
C LEU A 14 -3.89 -10.17 -10.42
N VAL A 15 -3.90 -9.21 -11.35
CA VAL A 15 -2.81 -8.24 -11.53
C VAL A 15 -2.65 -7.37 -10.28
N LEU A 16 -3.74 -6.87 -9.69
CA LEU A 16 -3.70 -6.06 -8.48
C LEU A 16 -3.15 -6.82 -7.28
N VAL A 17 -3.58 -8.07 -7.08
CA VAL A 17 -3.04 -8.95 -6.03
C VAL A 17 -1.56 -9.21 -6.24
N GLY A 18 -1.14 -9.46 -7.48
CA GLY A 18 0.26 -9.68 -7.83
C GLY A 18 1.14 -8.45 -7.62
N LEU A 19 0.65 -7.28 -8.03
CA LEU A 19 1.35 -6.00 -7.81
C LEU A 19 1.47 -5.67 -6.32
N GLU A 20 0.38 -5.81 -5.58
CA GLU A 20 0.40 -5.60 -4.13
C GLU A 20 1.36 -6.57 -3.45
N GLY A 21 1.35 -7.84 -3.86
CA GLY A 21 2.28 -8.85 -3.39
C GLY A 21 3.74 -8.46 -3.64
N LEU A 22 4.05 -8.01 -4.84
CA LEU A 22 5.40 -7.58 -5.20
C LEU A 22 5.85 -6.36 -4.40
N LEU A 23 4.99 -5.34 -4.29
CA LEU A 23 5.29 -4.11 -3.56
C LEU A 23 5.35 -4.33 -2.04
N ALA A 24 4.55 -5.25 -1.51
CA ALA A 24 4.53 -5.57 -0.10
C ALA A 24 5.67 -6.49 0.36
N ALA A 25 6.39 -7.18 -0.55
CA ALA A 25 7.47 -8.09 -0.19
C ALA A 25 8.59 -7.37 0.60
N ASP A 26 9.04 -6.21 0.12
CA ASP A 26 10.05 -5.41 0.81
C ASP A 26 9.51 -4.83 2.12
N ASN A 27 8.23 -4.50 2.16
CA ASN A 27 7.56 -3.96 3.33
C ASN A 27 7.49 -4.98 4.46
N ALA A 28 7.24 -6.25 4.14
CA ALA A 28 7.19 -7.33 5.13
C ALA A 28 8.53 -7.48 5.88
N VAL A 29 9.66 -7.34 5.18
CA VAL A 29 11.00 -7.37 5.80
C VAL A 29 11.18 -6.19 6.76
N VAL A 30 10.80 -4.98 6.35
CA VAL A 30 10.88 -3.77 7.19
C VAL A 30 10.03 -3.94 8.45
N LEU A 31 8.79 -4.40 8.31
CA LEU A 31 7.87 -4.64 9.42
C LEU A 31 8.42 -5.71 10.39
N ALA A 32 8.96 -6.81 9.86
CA ALA A 32 9.58 -7.87 10.67
C ALA A 32 10.75 -7.33 11.51
N VAL A 33 11.59 -6.47 10.94
CA VAL A 33 12.69 -5.83 11.67
C VAL A 33 12.16 -4.87 12.74
N MET A 34 11.11 -4.11 12.44
CA MET A 34 10.51 -3.13 13.37
C MET A 34 9.94 -3.80 14.63
N VAL A 35 9.35 -5.00 14.52
CA VAL A 35 8.75 -5.72 15.64
C VAL A 35 9.70 -6.72 16.31
N LYS A 36 10.90 -6.94 15.76
CA LYS A 36 11.86 -7.95 16.23
C LYS A 36 12.22 -7.82 17.71
N HIS A 37 12.26 -6.61 18.23
CA HIS A 37 12.62 -6.33 19.62
C HIS A 37 11.51 -6.67 20.63
N LEU A 38 10.28 -6.95 20.16
CA LEU A 38 9.15 -7.30 21.00
C LEU A 38 9.14 -8.80 21.34
N PRO A 39 8.63 -9.20 22.52
CA PRO A 39 8.34 -10.59 22.86
C PRO A 39 7.40 -11.23 21.82
N GLU A 40 7.49 -12.54 21.62
CA GLU A 40 6.75 -13.23 20.53
C GLU A 40 5.24 -12.96 20.55
N LYS A 41 4.62 -12.97 21.73
CA LYS A 41 3.19 -12.68 21.89
C LYS A 41 2.82 -11.25 21.48
N GLU A 42 3.66 -10.29 21.88
CA GLU A 42 3.47 -8.88 21.53
C GLU A 42 3.75 -8.62 20.06
N ARG A 43 4.73 -9.31 19.47
CA ARG A 43 5.04 -9.23 18.05
C ARG A 43 3.83 -9.63 17.19
N LYS A 44 3.22 -10.77 17.48
CA LYS A 44 2.01 -11.22 16.78
C LYS A 44 0.86 -10.22 16.90
N ARG A 45 0.66 -9.66 18.10
CA ARG A 45 -0.36 -8.63 18.33
C ARG A 45 -0.04 -7.33 17.58
N ALA A 46 1.21 -6.86 17.60
CA ALA A 46 1.61 -5.65 16.87
C ALA A 46 1.39 -5.79 15.36
N LEU A 47 1.73 -6.96 14.79
CA LEU A 47 1.47 -7.25 13.38
C LEU A 47 -0.02 -7.34 13.07
N PHE A 48 -0.84 -7.90 13.98
CA PHE A 48 -2.28 -7.96 13.79
C PHE A 48 -2.92 -6.56 13.84
N TYR A 49 -2.56 -5.73 14.82
CA TYR A 49 -3.05 -4.35 14.89
C TYR A 49 -2.60 -3.55 13.66
N GLY A 50 -1.33 -3.71 13.23
CA GLY A 50 -0.85 -3.11 12.01
C GLY A 50 -1.64 -3.57 10.77
N LEU A 51 -2.03 -4.84 10.67
CA LEU A 51 -2.89 -5.30 9.58
C LEU A 51 -4.28 -4.66 9.62
N LEU A 52 -4.86 -4.54 10.81
CA LEU A 52 -6.17 -3.93 10.99
C LEU A 52 -6.16 -2.44 10.62
N GLY A 53 -5.13 -1.72 11.06
CA GLY A 53 -4.95 -0.32 10.71
C GLY A 53 -4.71 -0.11 9.22
N ALA A 54 -3.84 -0.93 8.62
CA ALA A 54 -3.62 -0.90 7.17
C ALA A 54 -4.91 -1.13 6.38
N PHE A 55 -5.78 -2.04 6.85
CA PHE A 55 -7.09 -2.28 6.24
C PHE A 55 -7.99 -1.05 6.34
N ILE A 56 -8.13 -0.47 7.55
CA ILE A 56 -8.97 0.72 7.78
C ILE A 56 -8.44 1.91 6.96
N PHE A 57 -7.13 2.12 6.99
CA PHE A 57 -6.50 3.21 6.25
C PHE A 57 -6.71 3.06 4.74
N ARG A 58 -6.51 1.85 4.21
CA ARG A 58 -6.69 1.56 2.78
C ARG A 58 -8.14 1.80 2.34
N PHE A 59 -9.11 1.33 3.12
CA PHE A 59 -10.52 1.58 2.84
C PHE A 59 -10.83 3.09 2.84
N ALA A 60 -10.39 3.80 3.90
CA ALA A 60 -10.60 5.24 4.01
C ALA A 60 -9.91 6.01 2.87
N SER A 61 -8.70 5.63 2.48
CA SER A 61 -7.96 6.29 1.40
C SER A 61 -8.58 6.03 0.04
N LEU A 62 -8.99 4.80 -0.26
CA LEU A 62 -9.71 4.50 -1.51
C LEU A 62 -11.04 5.24 -1.58
N PHE A 63 -11.76 5.31 -0.47
CA PHE A 63 -12.99 6.09 -0.37
C PHE A 63 -12.72 7.57 -0.64
N LEU A 64 -11.69 8.15 -0.05
CA LEU A 64 -11.32 9.54 -0.29
C LEU A 64 -10.87 9.78 -1.74
N ILE A 65 -10.03 8.89 -2.29
CA ILE A 65 -9.55 8.98 -3.67
C ILE A 65 -10.71 8.91 -4.66
N SER A 66 -11.76 8.12 -4.39
CA SER A 66 -12.91 8.00 -5.28
C SER A 66 -13.66 9.33 -5.52
N PHE A 67 -13.53 10.29 -4.61
CA PHE A 67 -14.06 11.66 -4.79
C PHE A 67 -13.05 12.63 -5.43
N LEU A 68 -11.79 12.23 -5.52
CA LEU A 68 -10.71 13.10 -5.98
C LEU A 68 -10.17 12.68 -7.35
N VAL A 69 -10.59 11.51 -7.85
CA VAL A 69 -10.04 10.91 -9.08
C VAL A 69 -10.26 11.77 -10.33
N ASP A 70 -11.37 12.50 -10.39
CA ASP A 70 -11.68 13.37 -11.54
C ASP A 70 -11.04 14.77 -11.45
N ILE A 71 -10.36 15.06 -10.35
CA ILE A 71 -9.68 16.35 -10.15
C ILE A 71 -8.26 16.22 -10.72
N TRP A 72 -8.05 16.63 -11.97
CA TRP A 72 -6.76 16.51 -12.66
C TRP A 72 -5.57 17.13 -11.91
N GLN A 73 -5.83 18.19 -11.13
CA GLN A 73 -4.79 18.84 -10.32
C GLN A 73 -4.23 17.89 -9.25
N ILE A 74 -5.10 17.05 -8.67
CA ILE A 74 -4.71 16.06 -7.65
C ILE A 74 -3.94 14.92 -8.29
N GLN A 75 -4.37 14.47 -9.50
CA GLN A 75 -3.62 13.47 -10.27
C GLN A 75 -2.22 13.98 -10.64
N ALA A 76 -2.12 15.23 -11.10
CA ALA A 76 -0.84 15.85 -11.44
C ALA A 76 0.07 15.99 -10.21
N LEU A 77 -0.48 16.37 -9.05
CA LEU A 77 0.26 16.48 -7.79
C LEU A 77 0.76 15.10 -7.32
N GLY A 78 -0.09 14.07 -7.41
CA GLY A 78 0.26 12.69 -7.09
C GLY A 78 1.39 12.18 -7.99
N ALA A 79 1.29 12.38 -9.30
CA ALA A 79 2.32 12.00 -10.25
C ALA A 79 3.66 12.73 -9.98
N ALA A 80 3.61 14.03 -9.72
CA ALA A 80 4.79 14.81 -9.36
C ALA A 80 5.45 14.31 -8.07
N TYR A 81 4.64 13.95 -7.06
CA TYR A 81 5.12 13.37 -5.81
C TYR A 81 5.81 12.02 -6.02
N LEU A 82 5.24 11.12 -6.85
CA LEU A 82 5.87 9.83 -7.18
C LEU A 82 7.20 10.01 -7.91
N ILE A 83 7.27 10.93 -8.87
CA ILE A 83 8.51 11.27 -9.59
C ILE A 83 9.55 11.80 -8.59
N PHE A 84 9.15 12.70 -7.69
CA PHE A 84 10.04 13.22 -6.65
C PHE A 84 10.61 12.13 -5.75
N ILE A 85 9.76 11.18 -5.28
CA ILE A 85 10.22 10.05 -4.47
C ILE A 85 11.20 9.18 -5.26
N ALA A 86 10.88 8.84 -6.50
CA ALA A 86 11.74 8.01 -7.35
C ALA A 86 13.11 8.66 -7.57
N ILE A 87 13.15 9.94 -7.91
CA ILE A 87 14.40 10.69 -8.08
C ILE A 87 15.20 10.75 -6.76
N ASN A 88 14.53 11.04 -5.65
CA ASN A 88 15.16 11.12 -4.33
C ASN A 88 15.73 9.76 -3.89
N HIS A 89 15.01 8.65 -4.18
CA HIS A 89 15.48 7.31 -3.90
C HIS A 89 16.72 6.95 -4.73
N ILE A 90 16.70 7.25 -6.02
CA ILE A 90 17.85 7.05 -6.92
C ILE A 90 19.03 7.88 -6.42
N TYR A 91 18.82 9.16 -6.15
CA TYR A 91 19.87 10.06 -5.66
C TYR A 91 20.51 9.57 -4.35
N LYS A 92 19.69 9.15 -3.37
CA LYS A 92 20.17 8.60 -2.10
C LYS A 92 20.96 7.30 -2.29
N ASN A 93 20.55 6.44 -3.20
CA ASN A 93 21.26 5.19 -3.48
C ASN A 93 22.61 5.45 -4.17
N TYR A 94 22.67 6.41 -5.08
CA TYR A 94 23.94 6.85 -5.70
C TYR A 94 24.86 7.53 -4.68
N ALA A 95 24.33 8.40 -3.82
CA ALA A 95 25.10 9.05 -2.76
C ALA A 95 25.62 8.06 -1.71
N LYS A 96 24.83 7.05 -1.31
CA LYS A 96 25.27 5.99 -0.39
C LYS A 96 26.35 5.09 -0.98
N LYS A 97 26.38 4.86 -2.29
CA LYS A 97 27.41 4.06 -2.93
C LYS A 97 28.80 4.72 -2.85
N ASN A 98 28.84 6.03 -2.65
CA ASN A 98 30.08 6.81 -2.48
C ASN A 98 30.45 7.03 -1.00
N ALA A 99 29.58 6.64 -0.07
CA ALA A 99 29.81 6.76 1.37
C ALA A 99 29.77 5.38 2.04
N ILE A 100 30.73 4.50 1.71
CA ILE A 100 31.03 3.33 2.54
C ILE A 100 31.80 3.86 3.75
N THR A 101 31.08 4.27 4.76
CA THR A 101 31.65 4.43 6.11
C THR A 101 30.59 3.99 7.12
N GLN A 102 30.89 2.86 7.73
CA GLN A 102 30.49 2.35 9.02
C GLN A 102 29.61 3.33 9.84
N GLU A 103 28.30 3.21 9.74
CA GLU A 103 27.47 3.51 10.89
C GLU A 103 27.13 2.20 11.58
N GLY A 104 27.87 1.94 12.65
CA GLY A 104 27.56 0.86 13.57
C GLY A 104 26.11 0.95 13.98
N VAL A 105 25.42 -0.19 13.90
CA VAL A 105 24.08 -0.39 14.42
C VAL A 105 24.13 -0.05 15.92
N LYS A 106 23.87 1.20 16.25
CA LYS A 106 23.51 1.55 17.63
C LYS A 106 22.20 0.85 17.91
N GLU A 107 22.21 -0.17 18.75
CA GLU A 107 21.01 -0.74 19.36
C GLU A 107 20.25 0.40 20.03
N LYS A 108 19.32 1.02 19.29
CA LYS A 108 18.36 1.93 19.89
C LYS A 108 17.50 1.09 20.81
N LYS A 109 17.44 1.45 22.11
CA LYS A 109 16.49 0.90 23.07
C LYS A 109 15.15 0.71 22.39
N GLY A 110 14.64 -0.52 22.39
CA GLY A 110 13.41 -0.87 21.70
C GLY A 110 12.27 0.05 22.13
N SER A 111 11.50 0.54 21.20
CA SER A 111 10.31 1.33 21.50
C SER A 111 9.25 0.44 22.15
N GLY A 112 8.49 0.99 23.10
CA GLY A 112 7.39 0.26 23.73
C GLY A 112 6.36 -0.24 22.69
N PHE A 113 5.53 -1.22 23.07
CA PHE A 113 4.56 -1.88 22.21
C PHE A 113 3.74 -0.91 21.35
N TRP A 114 3.06 0.05 21.97
CA TRP A 114 2.21 1.02 21.26
C TRP A 114 2.98 1.94 20.31
N MET A 115 4.19 2.33 20.68
CA MET A 115 5.06 3.11 19.79
C MET A 115 5.51 2.27 18.59
N THR A 116 5.68 0.97 18.77
CA THR A 116 6.01 0.04 17.67
C THR A 116 4.83 -0.14 16.75
N VAL A 117 3.61 -0.33 17.30
CA VAL A 117 2.37 -0.37 16.49
C VAL A 117 2.22 0.90 15.68
N PHE A 118 2.38 2.07 16.30
CA PHE A 118 2.28 3.36 15.58
C PHE A 118 3.30 3.48 14.44
N LYS A 119 4.55 3.04 14.67
CA LYS A 119 5.58 3.05 13.62
C LYS A 119 5.26 2.07 12.47
N VAL A 120 4.71 0.90 12.81
CA VAL A 120 4.24 -0.08 11.82
C VAL A 120 3.13 0.53 10.97
N GLU A 121 2.13 1.17 11.59
CA GLU A 121 1.06 1.86 10.87
C GLU A 121 1.58 2.96 9.96
N LEU A 122 2.48 3.80 10.46
CA LEU A 122 3.06 4.88 9.66
C LEU A 122 3.84 4.36 8.45
N ALA A 123 4.57 3.26 8.62
CA ALA A 123 5.26 2.60 7.53
C ALA A 123 4.28 2.00 6.52
N ASP A 124 3.23 1.30 6.98
CA ASP A 124 2.18 0.74 6.12
C ASP A 124 1.48 1.84 5.29
N ILE A 125 1.18 3.00 5.91
CA ILE A 125 0.62 4.17 5.20
C ILE A 125 1.56 4.65 4.10
N ALA A 126 2.84 4.82 4.42
CA ALA A 126 3.83 5.30 3.45
C ALA A 126 3.98 4.35 2.27
N PHE A 127 3.90 3.04 2.49
CA PHE A 127 4.01 2.02 1.44
C PHE A 127 2.70 1.82 0.66
N ALA A 128 1.54 2.11 1.25
CA ALA A 128 0.25 1.91 0.61
C ALA A 128 -0.07 2.95 -0.48
N ILE A 129 0.55 4.13 -0.43
CA ILE A 129 0.24 5.22 -1.37
C ILE A 129 0.52 4.79 -2.82
N ASP A 130 1.66 4.17 -3.07
CA ASP A 130 2.09 3.77 -4.42
C ASP A 130 1.17 2.69 -5.00
N SER A 131 0.83 1.68 -4.19
CA SER A 131 -0.05 0.59 -4.61
C SER A 131 -1.48 1.04 -4.82
N MET A 132 -1.98 1.99 -4.03
CA MET A 132 -3.32 2.56 -4.22
C MET A 132 -3.43 3.34 -5.52
N LEU A 133 -2.42 4.15 -5.87
CA LEU A 133 -2.41 4.89 -7.13
C LEU A 133 -2.39 3.94 -8.33
N ALA A 134 -1.59 2.88 -8.29
CA ALA A 134 -1.59 1.85 -9.32
C ALA A 134 -2.94 1.14 -9.42
N ALA A 135 -3.57 0.82 -8.28
CA ALA A 135 -4.88 0.17 -8.26
C ALA A 135 -5.97 1.06 -8.86
N VAL A 136 -5.97 2.36 -8.55
CA VAL A 136 -6.92 3.33 -9.14
C VAL A 136 -6.77 3.39 -10.65
N VAL A 137 -5.54 3.55 -11.16
CA VAL A 137 -5.28 3.62 -12.60
C VAL A 137 -5.74 2.35 -13.31
N LEU A 138 -5.48 1.16 -12.77
CA LEU A 138 -5.88 -0.10 -13.38
C LEU A 138 -7.40 -0.29 -13.35
N ALA A 139 -8.04 0.00 -12.22
CA ALA A 139 -9.46 -0.25 -12.05
C ALA A 139 -10.34 0.77 -12.78
N THR A 140 -9.93 2.03 -12.87
CA THR A 140 -10.70 3.07 -13.60
C THR A 140 -10.70 2.87 -15.11
N ASN A 141 -9.78 2.07 -15.64
CA ASN A 141 -9.79 1.66 -17.05
C ASN A 141 -10.72 0.48 -17.34
N LEU A 142 -11.28 -0.19 -16.33
CA LEU A 142 -12.26 -1.26 -16.52
C LEU A 142 -13.60 -0.71 -17.01
N THR A 143 -14.32 -1.52 -17.77
CA THR A 143 -15.69 -1.22 -18.17
C THR A 143 -16.57 -1.09 -16.92
N PRO A 144 -17.28 0.05 -16.72
CA PRO A 144 -18.15 0.23 -15.57
C PRO A 144 -19.24 -0.83 -15.47
N THR A 145 -19.50 -1.33 -14.27
CA THR A 145 -20.55 -2.33 -14.04
C THR A 145 -21.97 -1.74 -14.07
N GLY A 146 -22.06 -0.41 -13.90
CA GLY A 146 -23.34 0.28 -13.79
C GLY A 146 -24.04 0.05 -12.44
N TRP A 147 -23.34 -0.48 -11.44
CA TRP A 147 -23.88 -0.68 -10.09
C TRP A 147 -24.03 0.68 -9.37
N PHE A 148 -23.80 0.69 -8.07
CA PHE A 148 -23.74 1.94 -7.31
C PHE A 148 -22.46 2.72 -7.66
N LYS A 149 -22.41 4.00 -7.26
CA LYS A 149 -21.20 4.83 -7.35
C LYS A 149 -20.65 5.14 -5.97
N VAL A 150 -19.32 5.18 -5.86
CA VAL A 150 -18.61 5.69 -4.69
C VAL A 150 -17.78 6.88 -5.17
N GLY A 151 -18.30 8.10 -4.92
CA GLY A 151 -17.77 9.31 -5.57
C GLY A 151 -17.94 9.22 -7.08
N ASP A 152 -16.85 9.39 -7.81
CA ASP A 152 -16.82 9.36 -9.28
C ASP A 152 -16.47 7.96 -9.86
N ILE A 153 -16.19 6.97 -8.98
CA ILE A 153 -15.81 5.61 -9.35
C ILE A 153 -17.04 4.69 -9.34
N ASP A 154 -17.15 3.82 -10.34
CA ASP A 154 -18.16 2.75 -10.38
C ASP A 154 -17.95 1.74 -9.26
N GLY A 155 -19.05 1.23 -8.69
CA GLY A 155 -19.01 0.33 -7.54
C GLY A 155 -18.25 -0.97 -7.78
N GLY A 156 -18.33 -1.53 -8.99
CA GLY A 156 -17.55 -2.71 -9.35
C GLY A 156 -16.04 -2.41 -9.38
N GLN A 157 -15.66 -1.28 -9.97
CA GLN A 157 -14.26 -0.80 -9.98
C GLN A 157 -13.75 -0.57 -8.55
N PHE A 158 -14.56 0.06 -7.68
CA PHE A 158 -14.21 0.28 -6.27
C PHE A 158 -14.01 -1.04 -5.52
N ILE A 159 -14.90 -2.01 -5.70
CA ILE A 159 -14.80 -3.32 -5.06
C ILE A 159 -13.53 -4.04 -5.49
N ILE A 160 -13.18 -4.01 -6.78
CA ILE A 160 -11.97 -4.70 -7.27
C ILE A 160 -10.69 -4.09 -6.72
N MET A 161 -10.62 -2.75 -6.63
CA MET A 161 -9.49 -2.05 -6.00
C MET A 161 -9.33 -2.46 -4.54
N PHE A 162 -10.44 -2.46 -3.81
CA PHE A 162 -10.43 -2.81 -2.40
C PHE A 162 -10.05 -4.28 -2.18
N LEU A 163 -10.66 -5.21 -2.91
CA LEU A 163 -10.36 -6.65 -2.81
C LEU A 163 -8.93 -6.97 -3.24
N GLY A 164 -8.45 -6.39 -4.33
CA GLY A 164 -7.08 -6.59 -4.81
C GLY A 164 -6.05 -6.16 -3.79
N GLY A 165 -6.23 -4.96 -3.24
CA GLY A 165 -5.37 -4.44 -2.19
C GLY A 165 -5.47 -5.24 -0.89
N PHE A 166 -6.67 -5.62 -0.46
CA PHE A 166 -6.87 -6.39 0.76
C PHE A 166 -6.25 -7.79 0.67
N ILE A 167 -6.57 -8.53 -0.38
CA ILE A 167 -6.05 -9.89 -0.59
C ILE A 167 -4.53 -9.86 -0.71
N GLY A 168 -3.97 -8.91 -1.46
CA GLY A 168 -2.53 -8.75 -1.61
C GLY A 168 -1.83 -8.54 -0.27
N VAL A 169 -2.33 -7.62 0.57
CA VAL A 169 -1.75 -7.36 1.91
C VAL A 169 -1.86 -8.59 2.81
N VAL A 170 -3.00 -9.32 2.80
CA VAL A 170 -3.16 -10.52 3.60
C VAL A 170 -2.18 -11.61 3.19
N ILE A 171 -2.07 -11.91 1.89
CA ILE A 171 -1.16 -12.95 1.37
C ILE A 171 0.29 -12.66 1.76
N MET A 172 0.71 -11.38 1.77
CA MET A 172 2.08 -11.03 2.08
C MET A 172 2.39 -10.96 3.57
N ARG A 173 1.38 -10.96 4.42
CA ARG A 173 1.58 -10.85 5.87
C ARG A 173 1.57 -12.20 6.59
N PHE A 174 1.03 -13.24 5.96
CA PHE A 174 0.92 -14.61 6.44
C PHE A 174 1.58 -15.61 5.51
#